data_d7b3ea486f9e91e5daac9097237c1403
#
_entry.id   d7b3ea486f9e91e5daac9097237c1403
#
_cell.length_a   1.000
_cell.length_b   1.000
_cell.length_c   1.000
_cell.angle_alpha   90.00
_cell.angle_beta   90.00
_cell.angle_gamma   90.00
#
_symmetry.space_group_name_H-M   'P 1'
#
loop_
_entity.id
_entity.type
_entity.pdbx_description
1 polymer ?
#
loop_
_entity_poly.entity_id
_entity_poly.type
_entity_poly.pdbx_seq_one_letter_code
_entity_poly.pdbx_strand_id
1 'polypeptide(L)'
;MITRGHRRGGPIRPVSCTRPASLTGVRALRVGLTGGIGAGKSEVARRLASYGAVVIDADAVAREVVAPGTPGQAEVVQAFGPDVLRPDGSLDRDRLGQLVFADASLRMKLNSIIHPRVGERMAELEAQAGAAPVIVHDVPLLAENHLADRFDEVVVVDVPPRVQAERLARERGMSRAQAEVRMRAQASREERLAIASIVVDNSGSLAELDREVGELWAELRRRARTAPG
;
A
#
# COMPACT_ATOMS: atom_id res chain seq x y z
N MET A 1 -34.89 -5.53 43.48
CA MET A 1 -34.78 -4.30 42.67
C MET A 1 -33.31 -4.08 42.38
N ILE A 2 -32.80 -4.63 41.25
CA ILE A 2 -31.39 -4.61 40.90
C ILE A 2 -31.31 -3.95 39.54
N THR A 3 -30.75 -2.74 39.49
CA THR A 3 -30.57 -1.89 38.31
C THR A 3 -29.36 -2.38 37.47
N ARG A 4 -29.64 -2.75 36.23
CA ARG A 4 -28.59 -3.07 35.22
C ARG A 4 -27.92 -1.80 34.72
N GLY A 5 -26.62 -1.66 34.97
CA GLY A 5 -25.78 -0.62 34.39
C GLY A 5 -25.34 -1.01 32.97
N HIS A 6 -25.85 -0.32 31.95
CA HIS A 6 -25.38 -0.38 30.58
C HIS A 6 -24.02 0.38 30.46
N ARG A 7 -22.93 -0.33 30.28
CA ARG A 7 -21.68 0.29 29.81
C ARG A 7 -21.76 0.48 28.31
N ARG A 8 -21.90 1.72 27.87
CA ARG A 8 -21.77 2.10 26.46
C ARG A 8 -20.27 2.10 26.13
N GLY A 9 -19.85 1.27 25.18
CA GLY A 9 -18.54 1.32 24.57
C GLY A 9 -18.38 2.64 23.82
N GLY A 10 -17.43 3.46 24.25
CA GLY A 10 -17.06 4.69 23.56
C GLY A 10 -16.31 4.38 22.25
N PRO A 11 -16.34 5.29 21.27
CA PRO A 11 -15.64 5.11 20.01
C PRO A 11 -14.14 5.01 20.23
N ILE A 12 -13.49 4.04 19.56
CA ILE A 12 -12.04 3.86 19.54
C ILE A 12 -11.44 5.11 18.88
N ARG A 13 -10.71 5.92 19.68
CA ARG A 13 -10.00 7.08 19.17
C ARG A 13 -8.87 6.59 18.23
N PRO A 14 -8.72 7.17 17.03
CA PRO A 14 -7.56 6.88 16.19
C PRO A 14 -6.30 7.29 16.93
N VAL A 15 -5.30 6.39 16.98
CA VAL A 15 -3.98 6.68 17.53
C VAL A 15 -3.35 7.76 16.67
N SER A 16 -3.21 8.95 17.25
CA SER A 16 -2.51 10.07 16.62
C SER A 16 -1.03 9.69 16.47
N CYS A 17 -0.61 9.33 15.27
CA CYS A 17 0.80 9.16 14.95
C CYS A 17 1.43 10.55 14.90
N THR A 18 2.06 10.98 16.01
CA THR A 18 2.83 12.22 16.08
C THR A 18 4.02 12.11 15.14
N ARG A 19 4.00 12.93 14.10
CA ARG A 19 5.02 13.02 13.03
C ARG A 19 6.33 13.58 13.61
N PRO A 20 7.48 12.98 13.31
CA PRO A 20 8.76 13.61 13.66
C PRO A 20 8.93 14.91 12.85
N ALA A 21 9.26 16.00 13.52
CA ALA A 21 9.57 17.29 12.89
C ALA A 21 10.92 17.17 12.16
N SER A 22 10.91 17.43 10.85
CA SER A 22 12.12 17.55 10.04
C SER A 22 12.88 18.84 10.42
N LEU A 23 14.20 18.73 10.65
CA LEU A 23 15.07 19.83 11.06
C LEU A 23 15.45 20.81 9.93
N THR A 24 14.98 20.57 8.70
CA THR A 24 15.20 21.47 7.56
C THR A 24 13.87 21.78 6.93
N GLY A 25 13.25 22.88 7.26
CA GLY A 25 11.94 23.44 6.89
C GLY A 25 11.22 23.06 5.60
N VAL A 26 11.65 22.03 4.85
CA VAL A 26 10.98 21.49 3.67
C VAL A 26 10.67 20.03 3.91
N ARG A 27 9.40 19.72 4.12
CA ARG A 27 8.89 18.35 4.23
C ARG A 27 8.81 17.70 2.86
N ALA A 28 9.26 16.43 2.74
CA ALA A 28 9.04 15.64 1.53
C ALA A 28 7.54 15.49 1.22
N LEU A 29 7.17 15.60 -0.04
CA LEU A 29 5.82 15.30 -0.52
C LEU A 29 5.59 13.79 -0.46
N ARG A 30 4.57 13.36 0.30
CA ARG A 30 4.21 11.95 0.47
C ARG A 30 3.14 11.59 -0.56
N VAL A 31 3.48 10.70 -1.47
CA VAL A 31 2.62 10.28 -2.59
C VAL A 31 2.20 8.82 -2.39
N GLY A 32 0.90 8.57 -2.34
CA GLY A 32 0.35 7.21 -2.43
C GLY A 32 0.20 6.81 -3.90
N LEU A 33 0.92 5.78 -4.34
CA LEU A 33 0.81 5.23 -5.68
C LEU A 33 -0.03 3.95 -5.65
N THR A 34 -1.12 3.93 -6.39
CA THR A 34 -2.01 2.76 -6.48
C THR A 34 -2.48 2.52 -7.91
N GLY A 35 -3.22 1.44 -8.11
CA GLY A 35 -3.76 1.07 -9.42
C GLY A 35 -4.26 -0.37 -9.42
N GLY A 36 -5.21 -0.68 -10.29
CA GLY A 36 -5.76 -2.02 -10.41
C GLY A 36 -4.73 -3.07 -10.85
N ILE A 37 -5.01 -4.33 -10.57
CA ILE A 37 -4.17 -5.45 -11.02
C ILE A 37 -3.95 -5.36 -12.55
N GLY A 38 -2.71 -5.47 -13.02
CA GLY A 38 -2.39 -5.33 -14.46
C GLY A 38 -2.37 -3.89 -14.98
N ALA A 39 -2.56 -2.86 -14.12
CA ALA A 39 -2.47 -1.46 -14.54
C ALA A 39 -1.03 -1.01 -14.87
N GLY A 40 -0.01 -1.74 -14.42
CA GLY A 40 1.40 -1.38 -14.66
C GLY A 40 1.99 -0.43 -13.62
N LYS A 41 1.43 -0.39 -12.42
CA LYS A 41 1.89 0.42 -11.27
C LYS A 41 3.39 0.29 -11.01
N SER A 42 3.93 -0.93 -11.03
CA SER A 42 5.36 -1.19 -10.79
C SER A 42 6.27 -0.52 -11.83
N GLU A 43 5.80 -0.38 -13.07
CA GLU A 43 6.56 0.29 -14.12
C GLU A 43 6.59 1.81 -13.92
N VAL A 44 5.49 2.39 -13.43
CA VAL A 44 5.43 3.80 -13.01
C VAL A 44 6.34 4.03 -11.81
N ALA A 45 6.28 3.16 -10.78
CA ALA A 45 7.14 3.24 -9.60
C ALA A 45 8.64 3.20 -9.97
N ARG A 46 9.03 2.28 -10.86
CA ARG A 46 10.40 2.15 -11.34
C ARG A 46 10.89 3.43 -12.06
N ARG A 47 10.05 4.04 -12.89
CA ARG A 47 10.37 5.30 -13.58
C ARG A 47 10.50 6.46 -12.61
N LEU A 48 9.57 6.59 -11.66
CA LEU A 48 9.67 7.62 -10.62
C LEU A 48 10.96 7.49 -9.82
N ALA A 49 11.37 6.26 -9.47
CA ALA A 49 12.64 6.01 -8.82
C ALA A 49 13.84 6.46 -9.69
N SER A 50 13.81 6.21 -11.00
CA SER A 50 14.88 6.67 -11.92
C SER A 50 14.96 8.19 -12.05
N TYR A 51 13.89 8.91 -11.79
CA TYR A 51 13.85 10.37 -11.72
C TYR A 51 14.31 10.93 -10.36
N GLY A 52 14.52 10.09 -9.35
CA GLY A 52 15.00 10.47 -8.03
C GLY A 52 13.95 10.50 -6.92
N ALA A 53 12.78 9.91 -7.15
CA ALA A 53 11.84 9.63 -6.05
C ALA A 53 12.37 8.48 -5.18
N VAL A 54 12.19 8.59 -3.87
CA VAL A 54 12.34 7.44 -2.97
C VAL A 54 11.04 6.64 -3.02
N VAL A 55 11.12 5.38 -3.43
CA VAL A 55 9.95 4.50 -3.53
C VAL A 55 9.98 3.50 -2.39
N ILE A 56 8.89 3.44 -1.62
CA ILE A 56 8.68 2.50 -0.51
C ILE A 56 7.55 1.54 -0.91
N ASP A 57 7.90 0.27 -1.11
CA ASP A 57 6.93 -0.80 -1.42
C ASP A 57 6.29 -1.30 -0.13
N ALA A 58 4.99 -1.00 0.07
CA ALA A 58 4.24 -1.39 1.27
C ALA A 58 4.14 -2.91 1.43
N ASP A 59 4.04 -3.66 0.34
CA ASP A 59 4.00 -5.13 0.38
C ASP A 59 5.37 -5.72 0.75
N ALA A 60 6.47 -5.10 0.30
CA ALA A 60 7.82 -5.48 0.69
C ALA A 60 8.04 -5.22 2.19
N VAL A 61 7.66 -4.05 2.68
CA VAL A 61 7.72 -3.70 4.12
C VAL A 61 6.88 -4.65 4.95
N ALA A 62 5.66 -4.98 4.53
CA ALA A 62 4.81 -5.94 5.24
C ALA A 62 5.40 -7.37 5.27
N ARG A 63 6.23 -7.72 4.28
CA ARG A 63 6.99 -8.97 4.30
C ARG A 63 8.21 -8.91 5.22
N GLU A 64 8.91 -7.79 5.20
CA GLU A 64 10.13 -7.55 6.00
C GLU A 64 9.84 -7.61 7.50
N VAL A 65 8.80 -6.94 7.99
CA VAL A 65 8.50 -6.85 9.42
C VAL A 65 8.11 -8.19 10.08
N VAL A 66 7.81 -9.21 9.28
CA VAL A 66 7.53 -10.58 9.74
C VAL A 66 8.48 -11.61 9.13
N ALA A 67 9.64 -11.18 8.66
CA ALA A 67 10.69 -12.08 8.16
C ALA A 67 11.27 -12.97 9.29
N PRO A 68 11.93 -14.09 8.97
CA PRO A 68 12.54 -14.96 9.96
C PRO A 68 13.44 -14.19 10.95
N GLY A 69 13.22 -14.43 12.24
CA GLY A 69 13.98 -13.80 13.32
C GLY A 69 13.52 -12.41 13.75
N THR A 70 12.48 -11.85 13.15
CA THR A 70 11.92 -10.55 13.56
C THR A 70 10.96 -10.68 14.76
N PRO A 71 10.82 -9.64 15.60
CA PRO A 71 9.80 -9.59 16.64
C PRO A 71 8.38 -9.78 16.09
N GLY A 72 8.09 -9.26 14.90
CA GLY A 72 6.79 -9.43 14.24
C GLY A 72 6.48 -10.89 13.92
N GLN A 73 7.46 -11.65 13.43
CA GLN A 73 7.30 -13.08 13.23
C GLN A 73 7.03 -13.81 14.55
N ALA A 74 7.81 -13.52 15.61
CA ALA A 74 7.63 -14.15 16.92
C ALA A 74 6.21 -13.95 17.46
N GLU A 75 5.66 -12.75 17.34
CA GLU A 75 4.28 -12.47 17.78
C GLU A 75 3.23 -13.15 16.91
N VAL A 76 3.45 -13.25 15.59
CA VAL A 76 2.55 -14.03 14.71
C VAL A 76 2.55 -15.49 15.13
N VAL A 77 3.71 -16.07 15.38
CA VAL A 77 3.83 -17.49 15.85
C VAL A 77 3.16 -17.66 17.21
N GLN A 78 3.37 -16.73 18.15
CA GLN A 78 2.70 -16.76 19.45
C GLN A 78 1.17 -16.69 19.32
N ALA A 79 0.68 -15.91 18.36
CA ALA A 79 -0.75 -15.67 18.18
C ALA A 79 -1.49 -16.78 17.42
N PHE A 80 -0.80 -17.46 16.47
CA PHE A 80 -1.38 -18.40 15.52
C PHE A 80 -0.83 -19.84 15.67
N GLY A 81 0.17 -20.04 16.52
CA GLY A 81 0.83 -21.32 16.72
C GLY A 81 1.99 -21.57 15.75
N PRO A 82 2.83 -22.61 16.04
CA PRO A 82 3.99 -22.93 15.22
C PRO A 82 3.64 -23.47 13.83
N ASP A 83 2.42 -23.96 13.63
CA ASP A 83 1.94 -24.52 12.36
C ASP A 83 1.86 -23.49 11.22
N VAL A 84 2.04 -22.22 11.53
CA VAL A 84 2.11 -21.14 10.52
C VAL A 84 3.55 -20.95 10.01
N LEU A 85 4.51 -21.77 10.43
CA LEU A 85 5.88 -21.76 9.92
C LEU A 85 6.08 -22.86 8.88
N ARG A 86 6.88 -22.55 7.87
CA ARG A 86 7.46 -23.52 6.94
C ARG A 86 8.71 -24.18 7.56
N PRO A 87 9.20 -25.29 7.00
CA PRO A 87 10.42 -25.94 7.49
C PRO A 87 11.68 -25.06 7.47
N ASP A 88 11.73 -24.07 6.59
CA ASP A 88 12.81 -23.08 6.49
C ASP A 88 12.70 -21.94 7.53
N GLY A 89 11.72 -22.00 8.41
CA GLY A 89 11.47 -21.00 9.44
C GLY A 89 10.72 -19.76 8.95
N SER A 90 10.39 -19.65 7.67
CA SER A 90 9.55 -18.55 7.15
C SER A 90 8.07 -18.77 7.46
N LEU A 91 7.28 -17.67 7.46
CA LEU A 91 5.83 -17.78 7.60
C LEU A 91 5.20 -18.44 6.37
N ASP A 92 4.33 -19.41 6.59
CA ASP A 92 3.46 -19.98 5.57
C ASP A 92 2.30 -19.02 5.30
N ARG A 93 2.48 -18.18 4.29
CA ARG A 93 1.52 -17.13 3.91
C ARG A 93 0.21 -17.71 3.39
N ASP A 94 0.25 -18.87 2.73
CA ASP A 94 -0.94 -19.52 2.20
C ASP A 94 -1.78 -20.05 3.34
N ARG A 95 -1.16 -20.69 4.34
CA ARG A 95 -1.84 -21.15 5.55
C ARG A 95 -2.40 -20.00 6.39
N LEU A 96 -1.60 -18.95 6.64
CA LEU A 96 -2.09 -17.74 7.31
C LEU A 96 -3.23 -17.09 6.54
N GLY A 97 -3.12 -17.00 5.22
CA GLY A 97 -4.17 -16.48 4.35
C GLY A 97 -5.48 -17.24 4.49
N GLN A 98 -5.44 -18.59 4.50
CA GLN A 98 -6.62 -19.43 4.71
C GLN A 98 -7.27 -19.18 6.08
N LEU A 99 -6.47 -19.09 7.15
CA LEU A 99 -6.96 -18.83 8.51
C LEU A 99 -7.68 -17.47 8.61
N VAL A 100 -7.06 -16.41 8.11
CA VAL A 100 -7.61 -15.05 8.22
C VAL A 100 -8.73 -14.77 7.20
N PHE A 101 -8.80 -15.56 6.12
CA PHE A 101 -9.92 -15.49 5.18
C PHE A 101 -11.19 -16.10 5.79
N ALA A 102 -11.05 -17.19 6.51
CA ALA A 102 -12.17 -17.90 7.14
C ALA A 102 -12.69 -17.21 8.41
N ASP A 103 -11.85 -16.43 9.11
CA ASP A 103 -12.18 -15.83 10.40
C ASP A 103 -11.74 -14.37 10.48
N ALA A 104 -12.75 -13.48 10.58
CA ALA A 104 -12.53 -12.04 10.71
C ALA A 104 -11.78 -11.64 12.00
N SER A 105 -11.95 -12.41 13.10
CA SER A 105 -11.25 -12.13 14.37
C SER A 105 -9.77 -12.44 14.26
N LEU A 106 -9.40 -13.53 13.59
CA LEU A 106 -8.02 -13.87 13.28
C LEU A 106 -7.39 -12.85 12.33
N ARG A 107 -8.14 -12.36 11.35
CA ARG A 107 -7.69 -11.27 10.48
C ARG A 107 -7.40 -9.99 11.26
N MET A 108 -8.29 -9.58 12.16
CA MET A 108 -8.06 -8.43 13.03
C MET A 108 -6.83 -8.63 13.92
N LYS A 109 -6.65 -9.83 14.47
CA LYS A 109 -5.49 -10.18 15.29
C LYS A 109 -4.20 -10.09 14.49
N LEU A 110 -4.15 -10.62 13.28
CA LEU A 110 -2.96 -10.52 12.42
C LEU A 110 -2.65 -9.05 12.08
N ASN A 111 -3.67 -8.28 11.72
CA ASN A 111 -3.53 -6.87 11.41
C ASN A 111 -3.03 -6.05 12.59
N SER A 112 -3.47 -6.34 13.83
CA SER A 112 -2.99 -5.64 15.04
C SER A 112 -1.52 -5.90 15.35
N ILE A 113 -0.95 -7.00 14.86
CA ILE A 113 0.48 -7.32 14.97
C ILE A 113 1.28 -6.62 13.85
N ILE A 114 0.78 -6.68 12.61
CA ILE A 114 1.54 -6.25 11.42
C ILE A 114 1.46 -4.75 11.23
N HIS A 115 0.28 -4.11 11.33
CA HIS A 115 0.11 -2.70 10.96
C HIS A 115 0.99 -1.73 11.74
N PRO A 116 1.16 -1.84 13.09
CA PRO A 116 2.06 -0.95 13.82
C PRO A 116 3.50 -1.05 13.30
N ARG A 117 3.99 -2.27 13.07
CA ARG A 117 5.36 -2.52 12.60
C ARG A 117 5.60 -2.01 11.19
N VAL A 118 4.62 -2.18 10.32
CA VAL A 118 4.67 -1.58 8.96
C VAL A 118 4.73 -0.07 9.07
N GLY A 119 3.92 0.55 9.95
CA GLY A 119 3.93 1.98 10.16
C GLY A 119 5.28 2.50 10.68
N GLU A 120 5.85 1.84 11.68
CA GLU A 120 7.18 2.16 12.23
C GLU A 120 8.28 2.03 11.15
N ARG A 121 8.28 0.91 10.43
CA ARG A 121 9.28 0.66 9.39
C ARG A 121 9.17 1.63 8.21
N MET A 122 7.95 1.99 7.81
CA MET A 122 7.73 3.02 6.80
C MET A 122 8.27 4.38 7.26
N ALA A 123 8.02 4.78 8.52
CA ALA A 123 8.53 6.02 9.08
C ALA A 123 10.07 6.05 9.14
N GLU A 124 10.71 4.91 9.46
CA GLU A 124 12.18 4.78 9.39
C GLU A 124 12.70 4.98 7.96
N LEU A 125 12.06 4.35 6.97
CA LEU A 125 12.43 4.48 5.56
C LEU A 125 12.21 5.91 5.05
N GLU A 126 11.12 6.57 5.46
CA GLU A 126 10.90 8.00 5.18
C GLU A 126 12.01 8.86 5.79
N ALA A 127 12.41 8.60 7.03
CA ALA A 127 13.50 9.33 7.67
C ALA A 127 14.86 9.11 6.96
N GLN A 128 15.11 7.90 6.49
CA GLN A 128 16.31 7.57 5.70
C GLN A 128 16.33 8.20 4.30
N ALA A 129 15.15 8.57 3.78
CA ALA A 129 15.04 9.26 2.49
C ALA A 129 15.73 10.64 2.48
N GLY A 130 16.05 11.20 3.65
CA GLY A 130 16.84 12.43 3.80
C GLY A 130 16.17 13.63 3.12
N ALA A 131 16.91 14.30 2.22
CA ALA A 131 16.45 15.49 1.50
C ALA A 131 15.66 15.18 0.21
N ALA A 132 15.17 13.94 0.04
CA ALA A 132 14.36 13.60 -1.14
C ALA A 132 13.10 14.48 -1.18
N PRO A 133 12.82 15.16 -2.31
CA PRO A 133 11.66 16.05 -2.38
C PRO A 133 10.33 15.31 -2.44
N VAL A 134 10.34 14.05 -2.92
CA VAL A 134 9.15 13.22 -3.13
C VAL A 134 9.43 11.80 -2.64
N ILE A 135 8.54 11.31 -1.77
CA ILE A 135 8.53 9.92 -1.30
C ILE A 135 7.24 9.26 -1.83
N VAL A 136 7.40 8.19 -2.59
CA VAL A 136 6.30 7.43 -3.20
C VAL A 136 6.09 6.15 -2.42
N HIS A 137 4.92 6.00 -1.83
CA HIS A 137 4.48 4.76 -1.21
C HIS A 137 3.71 3.94 -2.24
N ASP A 138 4.28 2.83 -2.67
CA ASP A 138 3.62 1.88 -3.54
C ASP A 138 2.67 0.99 -2.73
N VAL A 139 1.35 1.32 -2.79
CA VAL A 139 0.29 0.70 -1.98
C VAL A 139 -0.78 0.10 -2.88
N PRO A 140 -0.75 -1.21 -3.16
CA PRO A 140 -1.70 -1.84 -4.08
C PRO A 140 -3.17 -1.72 -3.65
N LEU A 141 -3.46 -1.81 -2.35
CA LEU A 141 -4.81 -1.79 -1.78
C LEU A 141 -5.11 -0.48 -1.05
N LEU A 142 -4.70 0.66 -1.64
CA LEU A 142 -4.85 1.98 -1.04
C LEU A 142 -6.33 2.38 -0.92
N ALA A 143 -7.11 2.14 -1.96
CA ALA A 143 -8.55 2.46 -2.00
C ALA A 143 -9.33 1.55 -1.05
N GLU A 144 -9.08 0.24 -1.12
CA GLU A 144 -9.75 -0.79 -0.30
C GLU A 144 -9.56 -0.57 1.21
N ASN A 145 -8.38 -0.05 1.59
CA ASN A 145 -8.04 0.21 2.99
C ASN A 145 -8.29 1.67 3.42
N HIS A 146 -8.91 2.49 2.56
CA HIS A 146 -9.23 3.91 2.84
C HIS A 146 -8.02 4.71 3.35
N LEU A 147 -6.86 4.56 2.67
CA LEU A 147 -5.60 5.15 3.09
C LEU A 147 -5.31 6.51 2.42
N ALA A 148 -6.20 7.04 1.58
CA ALA A 148 -5.97 8.26 0.81
C ALA A 148 -5.53 9.44 1.68
N ASP A 149 -6.18 9.66 2.82
CA ASP A 149 -5.90 10.76 3.75
C ASP A 149 -4.51 10.69 4.43
N ARG A 150 -3.78 9.60 4.24
CA ARG A 150 -2.41 9.46 4.77
C ARG A 150 -1.35 10.09 3.88
N PHE A 151 -1.71 10.48 2.67
CA PHE A 151 -0.81 11.00 1.64
C PHE A 151 -1.18 12.44 1.31
N ASP A 152 -0.19 13.20 0.86
CA ASP A 152 -0.41 14.56 0.37
C ASP A 152 -1.04 14.52 -1.02
N GLU A 153 -0.65 13.50 -1.81
CA GLU A 153 -1.16 13.23 -3.14
C GLU A 153 -1.42 11.73 -3.32
N VAL A 154 -2.47 11.40 -4.06
CA VAL A 154 -2.77 10.03 -4.49
C VAL A 154 -2.66 9.95 -6.00
N VAL A 155 -1.70 9.15 -6.47
CA VAL A 155 -1.51 8.86 -7.90
C VAL A 155 -2.14 7.51 -8.21
N VAL A 156 -3.10 7.50 -9.13
CA VAL A 156 -3.74 6.28 -9.62
C VAL A 156 -3.25 5.96 -11.02
N VAL A 157 -2.61 4.80 -11.18
CA VAL A 157 -2.29 4.25 -12.50
C VAL A 157 -3.53 3.56 -13.04
N ASP A 158 -4.07 4.09 -14.11
CA ASP A 158 -5.32 3.63 -14.69
C ASP A 158 -5.14 3.04 -16.10
N VAL A 159 -5.93 2.02 -16.38
CA VAL A 159 -6.13 1.45 -17.72
C VAL A 159 -7.56 0.91 -17.83
N PRO A 160 -8.15 0.89 -19.02
CA PRO A 160 -9.44 0.27 -19.24
C PRO A 160 -9.46 -1.20 -18.79
N PRO A 161 -10.58 -1.71 -18.24
CA PRO A 161 -10.68 -3.11 -17.78
C PRO A 161 -10.30 -4.15 -18.83
N ARG A 162 -10.58 -3.89 -20.11
CA ARG A 162 -10.17 -4.76 -21.22
C ARG A 162 -8.64 -4.89 -21.29
N VAL A 163 -7.92 -3.78 -21.18
CA VAL A 163 -6.46 -3.76 -21.21
C VAL A 163 -5.86 -4.50 -19.99
N GLN A 164 -6.47 -4.34 -18.80
CA GLN A 164 -6.07 -5.11 -17.62
C GLN A 164 -6.18 -6.63 -17.87
N ALA A 165 -7.33 -7.09 -18.38
CA ALA A 165 -7.56 -8.50 -18.64
C ALA A 165 -6.59 -9.05 -19.70
N GLU A 166 -6.33 -8.31 -20.79
CA GLU A 166 -5.38 -8.67 -21.83
C GLU A 166 -3.94 -8.79 -21.30
N ARG A 167 -3.51 -7.84 -20.44
CA ARG A 167 -2.19 -7.89 -19.79
C ARG A 167 -2.06 -9.06 -18.83
N LEU A 168 -3.08 -9.33 -18.00
CA LEU A 168 -3.08 -10.47 -17.08
C LEU A 168 -3.02 -11.81 -17.82
N ALA A 169 -3.70 -11.93 -18.96
CA ALA A 169 -3.61 -13.12 -19.80
C ALA A 169 -2.20 -13.29 -20.38
N ARG A 170 -1.64 -12.23 -20.97
CA ARG A 170 -0.33 -12.27 -21.64
C ARG A 170 0.83 -12.46 -20.66
N GLU A 171 0.82 -11.73 -19.53
CA GLU A 171 1.99 -11.64 -18.63
C GLU A 171 1.96 -12.66 -17.51
N ARG A 172 0.76 -13.12 -17.13
CA ARG A 172 0.57 -14.05 -15.99
C ARG A 172 -0.10 -15.36 -16.38
N GLY A 173 -0.39 -15.58 -17.67
CA GLY A 173 -1.05 -16.80 -18.15
C GLY A 173 -2.47 -17.02 -17.59
N MET A 174 -3.12 -15.95 -17.09
CA MET A 174 -4.45 -16.07 -16.49
C MET A 174 -5.50 -16.23 -17.56
N SER A 175 -6.48 -17.12 -17.36
CA SER A 175 -7.70 -17.11 -18.15
C SER A 175 -8.49 -15.81 -17.92
N ARG A 176 -9.34 -15.46 -18.87
CA ARG A 176 -10.22 -14.28 -18.74
C ARG A 176 -11.07 -14.34 -17.46
N ALA A 177 -11.64 -15.50 -17.14
CA ALA A 177 -12.42 -15.70 -15.93
C ALA A 177 -11.61 -15.47 -14.65
N GLN A 178 -10.36 -15.97 -14.61
CA GLN A 178 -9.46 -15.74 -13.47
C GLN A 178 -9.09 -14.25 -13.34
N ALA A 179 -8.82 -13.56 -14.45
CA ALA A 179 -8.53 -12.13 -14.45
C ALA A 179 -9.74 -11.33 -13.91
N GLU A 180 -10.95 -11.61 -14.39
CA GLU A 180 -12.17 -10.95 -13.94
C GLU A 180 -12.47 -11.17 -12.45
N VAL A 181 -12.23 -12.38 -11.92
CA VAL A 181 -12.39 -12.67 -10.48
C VAL A 181 -11.40 -11.82 -9.68
N ARG A 182 -10.15 -11.73 -10.10
CA ARG A 182 -9.14 -10.92 -9.40
C ARG A 182 -9.41 -9.43 -9.48
N MET A 183 -9.90 -8.94 -10.62
CA MET A 183 -10.29 -7.54 -10.78
C MET A 183 -11.49 -7.19 -9.89
N ARG A 184 -12.50 -8.07 -9.80
CA ARG A 184 -13.67 -7.87 -8.92
C ARG A 184 -13.36 -7.96 -7.41
N ALA A 185 -12.27 -8.59 -7.04
CA ALA A 185 -11.82 -8.64 -5.64
C ALA A 185 -11.15 -7.35 -5.17
N GLN A 186 -10.86 -6.41 -6.07
CA GLN A 186 -10.33 -5.08 -5.77
C GLN A 186 -11.45 -4.03 -5.77
N ALA A 187 -11.17 -2.84 -5.23
CA ALA A 187 -12.04 -1.68 -5.42
C ALA A 187 -12.34 -1.46 -6.91
N SER A 188 -13.51 -0.95 -7.23
CA SER A 188 -13.88 -0.62 -8.61
C SER A 188 -12.95 0.45 -9.20
N ARG A 189 -12.92 0.56 -10.52
CA ARG A 189 -12.17 1.62 -11.19
C ARG A 189 -12.64 3.00 -10.74
N GLU A 190 -13.94 3.16 -10.59
CA GLU A 190 -14.60 4.39 -10.17
C GLU A 190 -14.18 4.79 -8.75
N GLU A 191 -14.16 3.85 -7.80
CA GLU A 191 -13.70 4.08 -6.43
C GLU A 191 -12.22 4.48 -6.39
N ARG A 192 -11.37 3.84 -7.19
CA ARG A 192 -9.95 4.24 -7.28
C ARG A 192 -9.78 5.64 -7.87
N LEU A 193 -10.51 5.97 -8.94
CA LEU A 193 -10.45 7.29 -9.57
C LEU A 193 -11.01 8.38 -8.66
N ALA A 194 -12.01 8.09 -7.83
CA ALA A 194 -12.59 9.04 -6.90
C ALA A 194 -11.63 9.55 -5.83
N ILE A 195 -10.61 8.78 -5.48
CA ILE A 195 -9.58 9.18 -4.50
C ILE A 195 -8.32 9.75 -5.15
N ALA A 196 -8.24 9.76 -6.48
CA ALA A 196 -7.06 10.22 -7.19
C ALA A 196 -6.95 11.75 -7.16
N SER A 197 -5.79 12.28 -6.79
CA SER A 197 -5.42 13.67 -7.08
C SER A 197 -4.72 13.82 -8.44
N ILE A 198 -4.09 12.74 -8.91
CA ILE A 198 -3.48 12.65 -10.24
C ILE A 198 -3.76 11.25 -10.82
N VAL A 199 -4.11 11.20 -12.09
CA VAL A 199 -4.30 9.94 -12.83
C VAL A 199 -3.22 9.82 -13.89
N VAL A 200 -2.57 8.66 -13.97
CA VAL A 200 -1.61 8.30 -15.03
C VAL A 200 -2.29 7.29 -15.93
N ASP A 201 -2.55 7.66 -17.17
CA ASP A 201 -3.07 6.73 -18.17
C ASP A 201 -1.92 5.86 -18.72
N ASN A 202 -2.00 4.58 -18.44
CA ASN A 202 -1.04 3.59 -18.94
C ASN A 202 -1.68 2.66 -19.99
N SER A 203 -2.63 3.14 -20.77
CA SER A 203 -3.29 2.34 -21.82
C SER A 203 -2.48 2.28 -23.12
N GLY A 204 -1.54 3.17 -23.30
CA GLY A 204 -0.74 3.34 -24.51
C GLY A 204 0.56 2.54 -24.55
N SER A 205 1.49 3.02 -25.34
CA SER A 205 2.84 2.47 -25.52
C SER A 205 3.76 2.83 -24.33
N LEU A 206 4.91 2.15 -24.24
CA LEU A 206 5.94 2.48 -23.25
C LEU A 206 6.51 3.90 -23.44
N ALA A 207 6.58 4.41 -24.67
CA ALA A 207 7.04 5.77 -24.95
C ALA A 207 6.03 6.82 -24.46
N GLU A 208 4.74 6.54 -24.59
CA GLU A 208 3.68 7.39 -24.01
C GLU A 208 3.74 7.37 -22.49
N LEU A 209 3.92 6.20 -21.89
CA LEU A 209 4.10 6.10 -20.45
C LEU A 209 5.33 6.86 -19.96
N ASP A 210 6.45 6.83 -20.68
CA ASP A 210 7.66 7.61 -20.35
C ASP A 210 7.35 9.12 -20.29
N ARG A 211 6.57 9.63 -21.24
CA ARG A 211 6.14 11.03 -21.26
C ARG A 211 5.21 11.33 -20.07
N GLU A 212 4.17 10.52 -19.88
CA GLU A 212 3.20 10.67 -18.77
C GLU A 212 3.89 10.69 -17.40
N VAL A 213 4.85 9.78 -17.17
CA VAL A 213 5.58 9.74 -15.89
C VAL A 213 6.58 10.90 -15.78
N GLY A 214 7.15 11.37 -16.87
CA GLY A 214 7.97 12.58 -16.88
C GLY A 214 7.18 13.83 -16.49
N GLU A 215 5.97 14.00 -17.02
CA GLU A 215 5.05 15.09 -16.67
C GLU A 215 4.59 14.96 -15.21
N LEU A 216 4.22 13.75 -14.76
CA LEU A 216 3.91 13.45 -13.36
C LEU A 216 5.05 13.87 -12.44
N TRP A 217 6.30 13.49 -12.76
CA TRP A 217 7.45 13.84 -11.95
C TRP A 217 7.65 15.36 -11.82
N ALA A 218 7.52 16.07 -12.94
CA ALA A 218 7.61 17.53 -12.94
C ALA A 218 6.54 18.17 -12.04
N GLU A 219 5.31 17.66 -12.10
CA GLU A 219 4.20 18.12 -11.27
C GLU A 219 4.42 17.82 -9.78
N LEU A 220 4.81 16.60 -9.42
CA LEU A 220 5.09 16.22 -8.03
C LEU A 220 6.22 17.09 -7.44
N ARG A 221 7.29 17.35 -8.21
CA ARG A 221 8.35 18.27 -7.78
C ARG A 221 7.87 19.71 -7.59
N ARG A 222 6.94 20.15 -8.41
CA ARG A 222 6.32 21.48 -8.26
C ARG A 222 5.53 21.56 -6.95
N ARG A 223 4.68 20.55 -6.69
CA ARG A 223 3.88 20.47 -5.45
C ARG A 223 4.75 20.33 -4.20
N ALA A 224 5.83 19.57 -4.27
CA ALA A 224 6.78 19.44 -3.17
C ALA A 224 7.39 20.78 -2.75
N ARG A 225 7.60 21.72 -3.68
CA ARG A 225 8.11 23.07 -3.37
C ARG A 225 7.07 23.99 -2.74
N THR A 226 5.79 23.73 -2.95
CA THR A 226 4.67 24.57 -2.46
C THR A 226 3.96 23.95 -1.26
N ALA A 227 4.31 22.72 -0.85
CA ALA A 227 3.73 22.07 0.29
C ALA A 227 4.05 22.86 1.58
N PRO A 228 3.05 23.16 2.43
CA PRO A 228 3.30 23.79 3.72
C PRO A 228 4.13 22.86 4.60
N GLY A 229 5.13 23.42 5.29
CA GLY A 229 6.03 22.72 6.20
C GLY A 229 5.33 22.25 7.48
#